data_215824f3b0786970d47f08c2ab1d0eb1
#
_entry.id   215824f3b0786970d47f08c2ab1d0eb1
#
_cell.length_a   1.000
_cell.length_b   1.000
_cell.length_c   1.000
_cell.angle_alpha   90.00
_cell.angle_beta   90.00
_cell.angle_gamma   90.00
#
_symmetry.space_group_name_H-M   'P 1'
#
loop_
_entity.id
_entity.type
_entity.pdbx_description
1 polymer ?
#
loop_
_entity_poly.entity_id
_entity_poly.type
_entity_poly.pdbx_seq_one_letter_code
_entity_poly.pdbx_strand_id
1 'polypeptide(L)'
;IPFDEVPQRLVGMGYTNAGAADAPGLFRVHGDTVEVFPAQEKAPVRIEFFGDEIDRIRRMVSSTGQTIGNEDSIEIFPCRELALTDEAVHNMHVALYRASQDDSKLAALLEMVDARIVTPELDRFLPVMYSQTVSPLAHVGGKALVVLSEPRSLFDDCLRAYEDIEARAGEAGIDRLDGLYVRAQQLDFGAPERLHYVSLIRAGGAVAAEGQRA
;
A
#
# COMPACT_ATOMS: atom_id res chain seq x y z
N ILE A 1 -2.39 -4.09 -23.98
CA ILE A 1 -3.03 -4.98 -22.98
C ILE A 1 -4.40 -5.32 -23.54
N PRO A 2 -4.77 -6.59 -23.69
CA PRO A 2 -6.09 -7.00 -24.12
C PRO A 2 -7.19 -6.47 -23.19
N PHE A 3 -8.35 -6.14 -23.76
CA PHE A 3 -9.47 -5.57 -23.00
C PHE A 3 -9.87 -6.43 -21.78
N ASP A 4 -9.97 -7.74 -21.98
CA ASP A 4 -10.42 -8.68 -20.96
C ASP A 4 -9.46 -8.79 -19.75
N GLU A 5 -8.18 -8.45 -19.95
CA GLU A 5 -7.18 -8.47 -18.87
C GLU A 5 -7.24 -7.22 -17.97
N VAL A 6 -7.74 -6.08 -18.49
CA VAL A 6 -7.68 -4.81 -17.78
C VAL A 6 -8.47 -4.83 -16.47
N PRO A 7 -9.72 -5.30 -16.41
CA PRO A 7 -10.48 -5.37 -15.16
C PRO A 7 -9.81 -6.27 -14.12
N GLN A 8 -9.25 -7.40 -14.54
CA GLN A 8 -8.57 -8.33 -13.63
C GLN A 8 -7.29 -7.71 -13.05
N ARG A 9 -6.51 -7.00 -13.89
CA ARG A 9 -5.32 -6.29 -13.44
C ARG A 9 -5.68 -5.16 -12.46
N LEU A 10 -6.74 -4.39 -12.73
CA LEU A 10 -7.21 -3.35 -11.83
C LEU A 10 -7.61 -3.92 -10.46
N VAL A 11 -8.37 -5.02 -10.44
CA VAL A 11 -8.71 -5.72 -9.19
C VAL A 11 -7.45 -6.20 -8.48
N GLY A 12 -6.50 -6.82 -9.20
CA GLY A 12 -5.20 -7.22 -8.65
C GLY A 12 -4.39 -6.07 -8.05
N MET A 13 -4.55 -4.85 -8.57
CA MET A 13 -3.96 -3.62 -8.07
C MET A 13 -4.76 -2.96 -6.93
N GLY A 14 -5.83 -3.60 -6.46
CA GLY A 14 -6.64 -3.14 -5.35
C GLY A 14 -7.80 -2.21 -5.72
N TYR A 15 -8.06 -2.00 -7.01
CA TYR A 15 -9.21 -1.22 -7.46
C TYR A 15 -10.51 -2.00 -7.29
N THR A 16 -11.58 -1.28 -7.00
CA THR A 16 -12.91 -1.88 -6.83
C THR A 16 -13.79 -1.56 -8.03
N ASN A 17 -14.41 -2.60 -8.62
CA ASN A 17 -15.42 -2.40 -9.67
C ASN A 17 -16.70 -1.85 -9.02
N ALA A 18 -17.15 -0.70 -9.50
CA ALA A 18 -18.31 0.02 -8.97
C ALA A 18 -19.24 0.48 -10.10
N GLY A 19 -20.41 1.01 -9.73
CA GLY A 19 -21.36 1.57 -10.71
C GLY A 19 -20.85 2.84 -11.42
N ALA A 20 -19.86 3.53 -10.83
CA ALA A 20 -19.20 4.71 -11.39
C ALA A 20 -17.75 4.76 -10.88
N ALA A 21 -16.86 5.39 -11.66
CA ALA A 21 -15.49 5.70 -11.26
C ALA A 21 -15.44 7.15 -10.75
N ASP A 22 -16.12 7.44 -9.63
CA ASP A 22 -16.31 8.79 -9.09
C ASP A 22 -15.38 9.11 -7.91
N ALA A 23 -14.62 8.13 -7.41
CA ALA A 23 -13.62 8.29 -6.36
C ALA A 23 -12.33 7.52 -6.69
N PRO A 24 -11.16 7.96 -6.16
CA PRO A 24 -9.90 7.24 -6.33
C PRO A 24 -9.99 5.78 -5.90
N GLY A 25 -9.42 4.87 -6.70
CA GLY A 25 -9.45 3.43 -6.44
C GLY A 25 -10.71 2.71 -6.96
N LEU A 26 -11.64 3.43 -7.62
CA LEU A 26 -12.80 2.83 -8.26
C LEU A 26 -12.61 2.73 -9.78
N PHE A 27 -13.23 1.70 -10.35
CA PHE A 27 -13.33 1.57 -11.80
C PHE A 27 -14.71 1.01 -12.21
N ARG A 28 -15.06 1.20 -13.47
CA ARG A 28 -16.26 0.65 -14.08
C ARG A 28 -15.93 0.14 -15.49
N VAL A 29 -16.54 -0.97 -15.86
CA VAL A 29 -16.52 -1.49 -17.23
C VAL A 29 -17.91 -1.32 -17.85
N HIS A 30 -17.98 -0.76 -19.03
CA HIS A 30 -19.22 -0.59 -19.76
C HIS A 30 -18.98 -0.69 -21.27
N GLY A 31 -19.50 -1.76 -21.91
CA GLY A 31 -19.20 -2.07 -23.31
C GLY A 31 -17.70 -2.23 -23.52
N ASP A 32 -17.17 -1.56 -24.52
CA ASP A 32 -15.74 -1.56 -24.87
C ASP A 32 -14.94 -0.46 -24.13
N THR A 33 -15.42 -0.03 -22.97
CA THR A 33 -14.86 1.11 -22.24
C THR A 33 -14.56 0.72 -20.80
N VAL A 34 -13.39 1.11 -20.33
CA VAL A 34 -13.00 1.08 -18.91
C VAL A 34 -12.88 2.51 -18.40
N GLU A 35 -13.65 2.85 -17.39
CA GLU A 35 -13.48 4.09 -16.64
C GLU A 35 -12.77 3.76 -15.34
N VAL A 36 -11.68 4.44 -15.04
CA VAL A 36 -10.90 4.24 -13.82
C VAL A 36 -10.55 5.57 -13.20
N PHE A 37 -10.59 5.63 -11.86
CA PHE A 37 -10.07 6.77 -11.12
C PHE A 37 -8.74 6.34 -10.45
N PRO A 38 -7.59 6.61 -11.11
CA PRO A 38 -6.30 6.23 -10.56
C PRO A 38 -6.07 6.92 -9.21
N ALA A 39 -5.48 6.20 -8.25
CA ALA A 39 -5.32 6.68 -6.87
C ALA A 39 -4.44 7.95 -6.78
N GLN A 40 -3.48 8.09 -7.70
CA GLN A 40 -2.56 9.23 -7.76
C GLN A 40 -3.11 10.43 -8.54
N GLU A 41 -4.24 10.27 -9.25
CA GLU A 41 -4.81 11.29 -10.11
C GLU A 41 -5.91 12.10 -9.39
N LYS A 42 -6.20 13.29 -9.94
CA LYS A 42 -7.27 14.17 -9.43
C LYS A 42 -8.60 13.99 -10.17
N ALA A 43 -8.60 13.19 -11.21
CA ALA A 43 -9.76 12.98 -12.06
C ALA A 43 -9.75 11.57 -12.65
N PRO A 44 -10.92 10.97 -12.90
CA PRO A 44 -11.03 9.69 -13.59
C PRO A 44 -10.63 9.80 -15.06
N VAL A 45 -10.29 8.65 -15.62
CA VAL A 45 -9.94 8.49 -17.05
C VAL A 45 -10.88 7.47 -17.66
N ARG A 46 -11.27 7.72 -18.91
CA ARG A 46 -11.98 6.78 -19.76
C ARG A 46 -11.01 6.23 -20.79
N ILE A 47 -10.91 4.92 -20.85
CA ILE A 47 -10.10 4.16 -21.81
C ILE A 47 -11.07 3.45 -22.74
N GLU A 48 -11.09 3.82 -23.99
CA GLU A 48 -11.95 3.26 -25.03
C GLU A 48 -11.13 2.25 -25.84
N PHE A 49 -11.70 1.07 -26.06
CA PHE A 49 -11.07 -0.02 -26.79
C PHE A 49 -11.77 -0.25 -28.15
N PHE A 50 -10.98 -0.69 -29.11
CA PHE A 50 -11.47 -1.27 -30.36
C PHE A 50 -10.89 -2.68 -30.47
N GLY A 51 -11.70 -3.67 -30.13
CA GLY A 51 -11.20 -5.03 -29.88
C GLY A 51 -10.21 -5.04 -28.71
N ASP A 52 -9.00 -5.55 -28.92
CA ASP A 52 -7.95 -5.64 -27.90
C ASP A 52 -6.99 -4.44 -27.88
N GLU A 53 -7.25 -3.42 -28.71
CA GLU A 53 -6.39 -2.25 -28.80
C GLU A 53 -7.06 -1.03 -28.14
N ILE A 54 -6.25 -0.22 -27.47
CA ILE A 54 -6.71 1.06 -26.93
C ILE A 54 -6.85 2.04 -28.09
N ASP A 55 -8.10 2.49 -28.35
CA ASP A 55 -8.38 3.52 -29.35
C ASP A 55 -8.15 4.92 -28.80
N ARG A 56 -8.64 5.19 -27.57
CA ARG A 56 -8.51 6.51 -26.94
C ARG A 56 -8.43 6.45 -25.44
N ILE A 57 -7.71 7.41 -24.88
CA ILE A 57 -7.67 7.68 -23.44
C ILE A 57 -8.13 9.13 -23.24
N ARG A 58 -9.12 9.35 -22.37
CA ARG A 58 -9.68 10.69 -22.11
C ARG A 58 -9.84 10.97 -20.63
N ARG A 59 -9.45 12.16 -20.20
CA ARG A 59 -9.77 12.63 -18.85
C ARG A 59 -11.25 12.96 -18.73
N MET A 60 -11.78 12.75 -17.54
CA MET A 60 -13.18 12.97 -17.22
C MET A 60 -13.34 13.98 -16.09
N VAL A 61 -14.50 14.63 -16.04
CA VAL A 61 -14.95 15.38 -14.87
C VAL A 61 -15.70 14.44 -13.96
N SER A 62 -15.22 14.22 -12.74
CA SER A 62 -15.80 13.26 -11.78
C SER A 62 -17.29 13.52 -11.51
N SER A 63 -17.72 14.79 -11.44
CA SER A 63 -19.10 15.15 -11.11
C SER A 63 -20.09 14.98 -12.26
N THR A 64 -19.63 15.04 -13.52
CA THR A 64 -20.51 15.00 -14.69
C THR A 64 -20.29 13.80 -15.59
N GLY A 65 -19.15 13.12 -15.45
CA GLY A 65 -18.73 12.05 -16.36
C GLY A 65 -18.35 12.52 -17.75
N GLN A 66 -18.30 13.84 -17.99
CA GLN A 66 -17.91 14.41 -19.27
C GLN A 66 -16.42 14.28 -19.51
N THR A 67 -16.03 14.00 -20.75
CA THR A 67 -14.63 13.97 -21.15
C THR A 67 -14.13 15.36 -21.50
N ILE A 68 -12.93 15.72 -21.02
CA ILE A 68 -12.37 17.08 -21.15
C ILE A 68 -11.06 17.16 -21.91
N GLY A 69 -10.45 16.05 -22.27
CA GLY A 69 -9.20 16.05 -23.02
C GLY A 69 -8.80 14.63 -23.42
N ASN A 70 -7.88 14.55 -24.37
CA ASN A 70 -7.24 13.30 -24.77
C ASN A 70 -5.88 13.20 -24.08
N GLU A 71 -5.48 11.97 -23.76
CA GLU A 71 -4.17 11.62 -23.25
C GLU A 71 -3.56 10.56 -24.15
N ASP A 72 -2.26 10.64 -24.37
CA ASP A 72 -1.54 9.64 -25.16
C ASP A 72 -1.28 8.36 -24.37
N SER A 73 -1.14 8.49 -23.05
CA SER A 73 -0.93 7.38 -22.12
C SER A 73 -1.38 7.74 -20.72
N ILE A 74 -1.64 6.73 -19.89
CA ILE A 74 -1.89 6.88 -18.46
C ILE A 74 -1.14 5.80 -17.69
N GLU A 75 -0.48 6.19 -16.64
CA GLU A 75 0.10 5.26 -15.66
C GLU A 75 -0.90 5.04 -14.54
N ILE A 76 -1.19 3.78 -14.22
CA ILE A 76 -2.09 3.41 -13.15
C ILE A 76 -1.29 2.61 -12.13
N PHE A 77 -1.14 3.17 -10.93
CA PHE A 77 -0.46 2.53 -9.82
C PHE A 77 -1.42 1.75 -8.92
N PRO A 78 -0.95 0.75 -8.19
CA PRO A 78 -1.76 0.10 -7.17
C PRO A 78 -2.34 1.12 -6.19
N CYS A 79 -3.61 0.97 -5.82
CA CYS A 79 -4.31 1.86 -4.90
C CYS A 79 -4.32 1.37 -3.45
N ARG A 80 -3.69 0.21 -3.19
CA ARG A 80 -3.54 -0.40 -1.87
C ARG A 80 -2.13 -0.94 -1.72
N GLU A 81 -1.64 -1.05 -0.49
CA GLU A 81 -0.36 -1.69 -0.19
C GLU A 81 -0.41 -3.19 -0.53
N LEU A 82 -1.56 -3.81 -0.31
CA LEU A 82 -1.80 -5.20 -0.60
C LEU A 82 -2.42 -5.36 -1.99
N ALA A 83 -1.66 -5.95 -2.91
CA ALA A 83 -2.13 -6.33 -4.24
C ALA A 83 -2.15 -7.87 -4.37
N LEU A 84 -3.32 -8.44 -4.69
CA LEU A 84 -3.46 -9.88 -4.88
C LEU A 84 -2.97 -10.28 -6.28
N THR A 85 -1.65 -10.23 -6.48
CA THR A 85 -1.01 -10.75 -7.68
C THR A 85 -1.07 -12.27 -7.71
N ASP A 86 -0.77 -12.90 -8.86
CA ASP A 86 -0.72 -14.37 -8.97
C ASP A 86 0.32 -14.97 -8.02
N GLU A 87 1.47 -14.30 -7.86
CA GLU A 87 2.51 -14.68 -6.90
C GLU A 87 2.00 -14.62 -5.46
N ALA A 88 1.35 -13.52 -5.07
CA ALA A 88 0.81 -13.35 -3.71
C ALA A 88 -0.23 -14.42 -3.38
N VAL A 89 -1.13 -14.74 -4.31
CA VAL A 89 -2.13 -15.80 -4.16
C VAL A 89 -1.46 -17.16 -4.02
N HIS A 90 -0.51 -17.47 -4.91
CA HIS A 90 0.26 -18.72 -4.85
C HIS A 90 0.96 -18.89 -3.49
N ASN A 91 1.64 -17.85 -3.02
CA ASN A 91 2.37 -17.87 -1.75
C ASN A 91 1.43 -18.10 -0.56
N MET A 92 0.24 -17.47 -0.58
CA MET A 92 -0.78 -17.70 0.43
C MET A 92 -1.24 -19.16 0.47
N HIS A 93 -1.50 -19.76 -0.69
CA HIS A 93 -1.85 -21.18 -0.78
C HIS A 93 -0.75 -22.08 -0.24
N VAL A 94 0.51 -21.87 -0.67
CA VAL A 94 1.64 -22.66 -0.19
C VAL A 94 1.77 -22.59 1.34
N ALA A 95 1.58 -21.40 1.93
CA ALA A 95 1.76 -21.21 3.36
C ALA A 95 0.59 -21.71 4.21
N LEU A 96 -0.65 -21.54 3.75
CA LEU A 96 -1.86 -21.71 4.59
C LEU A 96 -2.67 -22.95 4.22
N TYR A 97 -2.42 -23.62 3.10
CA TYR A 97 -3.24 -24.73 2.63
C TYR A 97 -3.43 -25.83 3.67
N ARG A 98 -2.36 -26.24 4.37
CA ARG A 98 -2.45 -27.30 5.39
C ARG A 98 -3.29 -26.85 6.59
N ALA A 99 -3.06 -25.63 7.07
CA ALA A 99 -3.79 -25.08 8.21
C ALA A 99 -5.28 -24.84 7.87
N SER A 100 -5.59 -24.51 6.62
CA SER A 100 -6.97 -24.28 6.17
C SER A 100 -7.82 -25.56 6.11
N GLN A 101 -7.21 -26.74 6.12
CA GLN A 101 -7.97 -28.01 6.17
C GLN A 101 -8.67 -28.21 7.52
N ASP A 102 -8.09 -27.69 8.59
CA ASP A 102 -8.59 -27.82 9.96
C ASP A 102 -9.21 -26.50 10.51
N ASP A 103 -9.04 -25.38 9.78
CA ASP A 103 -9.56 -24.08 10.17
C ASP A 103 -10.46 -23.49 9.05
N SER A 104 -11.76 -23.49 9.30
CA SER A 104 -12.75 -22.96 8.35
C SER A 104 -12.61 -21.46 8.07
N LYS A 105 -12.02 -20.67 9.00
CA LYS A 105 -11.77 -19.22 8.77
C LYS A 105 -10.62 -19.02 7.79
N LEU A 106 -9.56 -19.83 7.90
CA LEU A 106 -8.47 -19.80 6.94
C LEU A 106 -8.91 -20.32 5.56
N ALA A 107 -9.79 -21.33 5.52
CA ALA A 107 -10.37 -21.81 4.26
C ALA A 107 -11.18 -20.70 3.57
N ALA A 108 -12.08 -20.03 4.30
CA ALA A 108 -12.85 -18.91 3.76
C ALA A 108 -11.96 -17.73 3.32
N LEU A 109 -10.86 -17.48 4.04
CA LEU A 109 -9.90 -16.46 3.66
C LEU A 109 -9.21 -16.79 2.35
N LEU A 110 -8.80 -18.04 2.14
CA LEU A 110 -8.20 -18.48 0.87
C LEU A 110 -9.20 -18.39 -0.30
N GLU A 111 -10.48 -18.70 -0.09
CA GLU A 111 -11.53 -18.50 -1.10
C GLU A 111 -11.66 -17.02 -1.50
N MET A 112 -11.57 -16.09 -0.54
CA MET A 112 -11.56 -14.65 -0.84
C MET A 112 -10.31 -14.23 -1.62
N VAL A 113 -9.14 -14.78 -1.27
CA VAL A 113 -7.88 -14.55 -1.99
C VAL A 113 -7.99 -15.03 -3.43
N ASP A 114 -8.55 -16.20 -3.68
CA ASP A 114 -8.78 -16.74 -5.03
C ASP A 114 -9.74 -15.85 -5.84
N ALA A 115 -10.77 -15.34 -5.19
CA ALA A 115 -11.69 -14.38 -5.79
C ALA A 115 -11.12 -12.95 -5.92
N ARG A 116 -9.87 -12.72 -5.54
CA ARG A 116 -9.20 -11.40 -5.52
C ARG A 116 -9.92 -10.38 -4.64
N ILE A 117 -10.57 -10.82 -3.57
CA ILE A 117 -11.24 -9.97 -2.60
C ILE A 117 -10.25 -9.63 -1.48
N VAL A 118 -9.90 -8.34 -1.38
CA VAL A 118 -9.02 -7.84 -0.32
C VAL A 118 -9.85 -7.50 0.92
N THR A 119 -9.50 -8.13 2.04
CA THR A 119 -10.09 -7.87 3.35
C THR A 119 -9.02 -7.35 4.33
N PRO A 120 -9.39 -6.62 5.41
CA PRO A 120 -8.44 -6.15 6.40
C PRO A 120 -7.63 -7.26 7.08
N GLU A 121 -8.17 -8.47 7.16
CA GLU A 121 -7.51 -9.62 7.76
C GLU A 121 -6.29 -10.08 6.97
N LEU A 122 -6.18 -9.70 5.69
CA LEU A 122 -5.06 -10.08 4.84
C LEU A 122 -3.77 -9.33 5.19
N ASP A 123 -3.85 -8.17 5.83
CA ASP A 123 -2.68 -7.34 6.16
C ASP A 123 -1.65 -8.10 6.99
N ARG A 124 -2.09 -8.97 7.91
CA ARG A 124 -1.21 -9.82 8.73
C ARG A 124 -0.42 -10.85 7.93
N PHE A 125 -0.83 -11.14 6.70
CA PHE A 125 -0.18 -12.11 5.81
C PHE A 125 0.75 -11.47 4.78
N LEU A 126 0.96 -10.15 4.81
CA LEU A 126 1.91 -9.46 3.94
C LEU A 126 3.28 -10.16 3.85
N PRO A 127 3.92 -10.61 4.96
CA PRO A 127 5.21 -11.29 4.89
C PRO A 127 5.15 -12.70 4.26
N VAL A 128 3.94 -13.24 4.12
CA VAL A 128 3.70 -14.51 3.45
C VAL A 128 3.46 -14.31 1.96
N MET A 129 2.71 -13.26 1.62
CA MET A 129 2.33 -12.94 0.24
C MET A 129 3.52 -12.53 -0.63
N TYR A 130 4.46 -11.79 -0.04
CA TYR A 130 5.56 -11.19 -0.78
C TYR A 130 6.89 -11.76 -0.33
N SER A 131 7.77 -12.04 -1.29
CA SER A 131 9.13 -12.52 -1.05
C SER A 131 10.01 -11.50 -0.34
N GLN A 132 9.69 -10.20 -0.50
CA GLN A 132 10.38 -9.09 0.14
C GLN A 132 9.38 -8.01 0.57
N THR A 133 9.57 -7.51 1.78
CA THR A 133 8.97 -6.28 2.27
C THR A 133 10.06 -5.23 2.48
N VAL A 134 9.76 -3.99 2.16
CA VAL A 134 10.72 -2.89 2.27
C VAL A 134 10.19 -1.81 3.21
N SER A 135 11.11 -1.16 3.91
CA SER A 135 10.75 0.01 4.72
C SER A 135 10.24 1.15 3.82
N PRO A 136 9.28 1.98 4.27
CA PRO A 136 8.90 3.21 3.56
C PRO A 136 10.09 4.10 3.18
N LEU A 137 11.18 4.05 3.97
CA LEU A 137 12.42 4.79 3.68
C LEU A 137 13.10 4.34 2.38
N ALA A 138 12.89 3.10 1.95
CA ALA A 138 13.42 2.60 0.67
C ALA A 138 12.83 3.32 -0.55
N HIS A 139 11.64 3.92 -0.39
CA HIS A 139 10.97 4.71 -1.43
C HIS A 139 11.46 6.17 -1.49
N VAL A 140 12.25 6.59 -0.50
CA VAL A 140 12.88 7.93 -0.52
C VAL A 140 14.13 7.84 -1.37
N GLY A 141 13.97 8.04 -2.68
CA GLY A 141 15.08 8.02 -3.63
C GLY A 141 15.97 9.26 -3.52
N GLY A 142 17.27 9.09 -3.87
CA GLY A 142 18.20 10.20 -4.03
C GLY A 142 18.77 10.75 -2.73
N LYS A 143 19.06 12.05 -2.70
CA LYS A 143 19.59 12.74 -1.53
C LYS A 143 18.43 13.17 -0.62
N ALA A 144 18.36 12.61 0.57
CA ALA A 144 17.37 12.98 1.57
C ALA A 144 18.06 13.44 2.85
N LEU A 145 17.48 14.44 3.51
CA LEU A 145 17.85 14.83 4.88
C LEU A 145 16.85 14.18 5.84
N VAL A 146 17.35 13.33 6.72
CA VAL A 146 16.53 12.73 7.78
C VAL A 146 16.66 13.58 9.05
N VAL A 147 15.55 14.14 9.51
CA VAL A 147 15.49 14.92 10.75
C VAL A 147 14.87 14.07 11.84
N LEU A 148 15.64 13.79 12.89
CA LEU A 148 15.17 13.07 14.08
C LEU A 148 14.89 14.10 15.17
N SER A 149 13.61 14.28 15.49
CA SER A 149 13.18 15.14 16.60
C SER A 149 13.13 14.32 17.89
N GLU A 150 13.81 14.80 18.94
CA GLU A 150 13.89 14.13 20.25
C GLU A 150 14.27 12.65 20.12
N PRO A 151 15.43 12.32 19.55
CA PRO A 151 15.76 10.94 19.14
C PRO A 151 15.61 9.91 20.26
N ARG A 152 15.96 10.26 21.50
CA ARG A 152 15.85 9.34 22.65
C ARG A 152 14.40 8.97 22.91
N SER A 153 13.52 9.98 23.04
CA SER A 153 12.10 9.76 23.27
C SER A 153 11.47 9.00 22.10
N LEU A 154 11.85 9.35 20.87
CA LEU A 154 11.37 8.69 19.66
C LEU A 154 11.70 7.19 19.68
N PHE A 155 12.95 6.82 19.96
CA PHE A 155 13.37 5.41 20.00
C PHE A 155 12.75 4.66 21.18
N ASP A 156 12.63 5.29 22.35
CA ASP A 156 11.97 4.68 23.52
C ASP A 156 10.48 4.45 23.27
N ASP A 157 9.79 5.38 22.58
CA ASP A 157 8.39 5.23 22.20
C ASP A 157 8.21 4.14 21.15
N CYS A 158 9.08 4.07 20.14
CA CYS A 158 9.08 3.01 19.15
C CYS A 158 9.33 1.63 19.77
N LEU A 159 10.23 1.54 20.75
CA LEU A 159 10.49 0.28 21.44
C LEU A 159 9.26 -0.20 22.22
N ARG A 160 8.64 0.70 23.01
CA ARG A 160 7.41 0.38 23.74
C ARG A 160 6.26 -0.02 22.80
N ALA A 161 6.09 0.72 21.71
CA ALA A 161 5.07 0.38 20.72
C ALA A 161 5.30 -1.01 20.10
N TYR A 162 6.56 -1.37 19.82
CA TYR A 162 6.88 -2.70 19.30
C TYR A 162 6.59 -3.80 20.33
N GLU A 163 6.95 -3.60 21.58
CA GLU A 163 6.67 -4.54 22.68
C GLU A 163 5.15 -4.75 22.86
N ASP A 164 4.37 -3.67 22.82
CA ASP A 164 2.90 -3.74 22.86
C ASP A 164 2.31 -4.53 21.68
N ILE A 165 2.85 -4.33 20.47
CA ILE A 165 2.43 -5.05 19.28
C ILE A 165 2.78 -6.55 19.42
N GLU A 166 4.00 -6.87 19.89
CA GLU A 166 4.47 -8.23 20.10
C GLU A 166 3.58 -8.99 21.09
N ALA A 167 3.21 -8.33 22.19
CA ALA A 167 2.31 -8.91 23.19
C ALA A 167 0.92 -9.22 22.59
N ARG A 168 0.32 -8.25 21.89
CA ARG A 168 -1.00 -8.41 21.24
C ARG A 168 -0.98 -9.43 20.11
N ALA A 169 0.12 -9.52 19.36
CA ALA A 169 0.27 -10.48 18.28
C ALA A 169 0.27 -11.91 18.82
N GLY A 170 0.94 -12.16 19.93
CA GLY A 170 0.91 -13.45 20.63
C GLY A 170 -0.50 -13.85 21.06
N GLU A 171 -1.30 -12.90 21.59
CA GLU A 171 -2.71 -13.11 21.95
C GLU A 171 -3.58 -13.39 20.69
N ALA A 172 -3.26 -12.78 19.56
CA ALA A 172 -3.99 -12.94 18.30
C ALA A 172 -3.53 -14.15 17.47
N GLY A 173 -2.53 -14.91 17.93
CA GLY A 173 -1.98 -16.06 17.20
C GLY A 173 -1.21 -15.65 15.94
N ILE A 174 -0.59 -14.48 15.93
CA ILE A 174 0.27 -14.03 14.84
C ILE A 174 1.70 -14.44 15.17
N ASP A 175 2.18 -15.49 14.53
CA ASP A 175 3.48 -16.09 14.83
C ASP A 175 4.67 -15.30 14.26
N ARG A 176 4.46 -14.38 13.31
CA ARG A 176 5.53 -13.65 12.63
C ARG A 176 5.20 -12.17 12.50
N LEU A 177 5.89 -11.35 13.29
CA LEU A 177 5.89 -9.89 13.14
C LEU A 177 6.97 -9.41 12.16
N ASP A 178 8.00 -10.23 11.94
CA ASP A 178 9.08 -9.93 11.00
C ASP A 178 8.50 -9.75 9.58
N GLY A 179 8.81 -8.62 8.96
CA GLY A 179 8.25 -8.25 7.67
C GLY A 179 6.98 -7.39 7.72
N LEU A 180 6.28 -7.32 8.89
CA LEU A 180 5.21 -6.35 9.12
C LEU A 180 5.72 -5.11 9.84
N TYR A 181 6.58 -5.32 10.84
CA TYR A 181 7.11 -4.27 11.69
C TYR A 181 8.63 -4.36 11.75
N VAL A 182 9.28 -3.22 11.80
CA VAL A 182 10.73 -3.10 11.93
C VAL A 182 11.05 -2.53 13.31
N ARG A 183 11.95 -3.16 14.04
CA ARG A 183 12.44 -2.59 15.31
C ARG A 183 13.19 -1.29 15.05
N ALA A 184 12.98 -0.30 15.90
CA ALA A 184 13.61 1.02 15.73
C ALA A 184 15.14 0.95 15.54
N GLN A 185 15.80 0.00 16.23
CA GLN A 185 17.25 -0.23 16.13
C GLN A 185 17.69 -0.81 14.79
N GLN A 186 16.76 -1.40 14.03
CA GLN A 186 16.99 -2.00 12.70
C GLN A 186 16.63 -1.06 11.57
N LEU A 187 16.11 0.14 11.87
CA LEU A 187 15.80 1.13 10.85
C LEU A 187 17.09 1.57 10.16
N ASP A 188 17.22 1.16 8.91
CA ASP A 188 18.27 1.66 8.03
C ASP A 188 17.75 2.91 7.29
N PHE A 189 18.36 4.05 7.64
CA PHE A 189 18.07 5.31 6.97
C PHE A 189 18.88 5.48 5.66
N GLY A 190 19.62 4.45 5.25
CA GLY A 190 20.58 4.54 4.15
C GLY A 190 21.81 5.39 4.53
N ALA A 191 22.37 6.09 3.55
CA ALA A 191 23.45 7.06 3.75
C ALA A 191 22.97 8.55 3.66
N PRO A 192 21.73 8.92 4.03
CA PRO A 192 21.33 10.32 4.06
C PRO A 192 22.02 11.05 5.20
N GLU A 193 22.24 12.35 5.01
CA GLU A 193 22.66 13.22 6.10
C GLU A 193 21.59 13.20 7.18
N ARG A 194 22.01 13.08 8.46
CA ARG A 194 21.10 13.05 9.61
C ARG A 194 21.24 14.34 10.41
N LEU A 195 20.11 14.92 10.79
CA LEU A 195 20.02 16.03 11.73
C LEU A 195 19.28 15.55 12.97
N HIS A 196 19.95 15.60 14.12
CA HIS A 196 19.34 15.35 15.41
C HIS A 196 18.84 16.69 15.98
N TYR A 197 17.55 16.80 16.23
CA TYR A 197 16.92 17.96 16.85
C TYR A 197 16.47 17.59 18.25
N VAL A 198 16.95 18.34 19.24
CA VAL A 198 16.57 18.18 20.64
C VAL A 198 16.07 19.53 21.16
N SER A 199 14.85 19.59 21.68
CA SER A 199 14.31 20.78 22.34
C SER A 199 14.64 20.73 23.84
N LEU A 200 15.39 21.71 24.31
CA LEU A 200 15.63 21.88 25.76
C LEU A 200 14.61 22.90 26.30
N ILE A 201 13.61 22.40 27.04
CA ILE A 201 12.73 23.25 27.82
C ILE A 201 13.49 23.69 29.08
N ARG A 202 14.00 24.93 29.09
CA ARG A 202 14.47 25.54 30.33
C ARG A 202 13.28 26.14 31.10
N ALA A 203 13.20 25.83 32.38
CA ALA A 203 12.29 26.55 33.29
C ALA A 203 12.63 28.06 33.26
N GLY A 204 11.85 28.84 32.49
CA GLY A 204 12.12 30.29 32.28
C GLY A 204 11.88 30.80 30.87
N GLY A 205 11.31 29.99 29.97
CA GLY A 205 10.67 30.49 28.74
C GLY A 205 11.56 30.72 27.52
N ALA A 206 12.79 30.25 27.47
CA ALA A 206 13.61 30.31 26.26
C ALA A 206 13.81 28.90 25.70
N VAL A 207 13.35 28.64 24.47
CA VAL A 207 13.62 27.46 23.69
C VAL A 207 14.96 27.66 22.97
N ALA A 208 15.98 26.89 23.35
CA ALA A 208 17.22 26.82 22.59
C ALA A 208 17.20 25.50 21.77
N ALA A 209 17.37 25.61 20.46
CA ALA A 209 17.57 24.48 19.58
C ALA A 209 19.06 24.28 19.36
N GLU A 210 19.61 23.11 19.72
CA GLU A 210 20.95 22.68 19.36
C GLU A 210 20.85 21.61 18.27
N GLY A 211 21.40 21.91 17.10
CA GLY A 211 21.54 20.96 16.01
C GLY A 211 22.96 20.38 16.00
N GLN A 212 23.09 19.07 16.13
CA GLN A 212 24.34 18.36 15.84
C GLN A 212 24.22 17.64 14.49
N ARG A 213 25.18 17.92 13.60
CA ARG A 213 25.40 17.04 12.43
C ARG A 213 26.16 15.81 12.92
N ALA A 214 25.61 14.64 12.62
CA ALA A 214 26.25 13.35 12.83
C ALA A 214 26.88 12.86 11.53
#